data_18349be895164894aab46c8fc2e3e535
#
_entry.id   18349be895164894aab46c8fc2e3e535
#
_cell.length_a   1.000
_cell.length_b   1.000
_cell.length_c   1.000
_cell.angle_alpha   90.00
_cell.angle_beta   90.00
_cell.angle_gamma   90.00
#
_symmetry.space_group_name_H-M   'P 1'
#
loop_
_entity.id
_entity.type
_entity.pdbx_description
1 polymer ?
#
loop_
_entity_poly.entity_id
_entity_poly.type
_entity_poly.pdbx_seq_one_letter_code
_entity_poly.pdbx_strand_id
1 'polypeptide(L)'
;MVESVLNSRERVLALVTSQPGLHLRELPRRLGLSLRSVRYHLESLEENDRVMPHRTGRFARWFATGAFSTEDHTLISALRVRGQRTILSELLRQGPMRFATLERATGLSSATLVQYLRRLSSDALIEAAEDRRYRLCDPSAIAMRLSSYRERFPDLLADAARQIFDEK
;
A
#
# COMPACT_ATOMS: atom_id res chain seq x y z
N MET A 1 1.93 -31.82 -19.78
CA MET A 1 1.83 -30.61 -18.92
C MET A 1 3.24 -30.06 -18.75
N VAL A 2 3.56 -29.01 -19.47
CA VAL A 2 4.82 -28.29 -19.27
C VAL A 2 4.48 -27.15 -18.31
N GLU A 3 4.68 -27.37 -17.02
CA GLU A 3 4.86 -26.25 -16.10
C GLU A 3 6.12 -25.53 -16.58
N SER A 4 5.93 -24.44 -17.29
CA SER A 4 7.01 -23.52 -17.64
C SER A 4 7.59 -23.01 -16.34
N VAL A 5 8.73 -23.58 -15.92
CA VAL A 5 9.47 -23.12 -14.74
C VAL A 5 9.95 -21.72 -15.07
N LEU A 6 9.18 -20.71 -14.61
CA LEU A 6 9.55 -19.30 -14.74
C LEU A 6 10.97 -19.12 -14.21
N ASN A 7 11.82 -18.44 -14.98
CA ASN A 7 13.14 -18.08 -14.50
C ASN A 7 13.05 -17.06 -13.34
N SER A 8 14.11 -16.86 -12.59
CA SER A 8 14.10 -16.00 -11.39
C SER A 8 13.63 -14.57 -11.69
N ARG A 9 13.95 -14.01 -12.86
CA ARG A 9 13.52 -12.67 -13.27
C ARG A 9 12.01 -12.62 -13.52
N GLU A 10 11.46 -13.64 -14.19
CA GLU A 10 10.02 -13.76 -14.43
C GLU A 10 9.24 -13.96 -13.14
N ARG A 11 9.79 -14.71 -12.18
CA ARG A 11 9.21 -14.88 -10.84
C ARG A 11 9.17 -13.57 -10.07
N VAL A 12 10.23 -12.74 -10.16
CA VAL A 12 10.25 -11.39 -9.57
C VAL A 12 9.16 -10.52 -10.20
N LEU A 13 9.07 -10.49 -11.53
CA LEU A 13 8.05 -9.71 -12.24
C LEU A 13 6.63 -10.17 -11.89
N ALA A 14 6.38 -11.48 -11.91
CA ALA A 14 5.08 -12.05 -11.56
C ALA A 14 4.65 -11.69 -10.14
N LEU A 15 5.58 -11.73 -9.16
CA LEU A 15 5.30 -11.35 -7.79
C LEU A 15 4.99 -9.84 -7.65
N VAL A 16 5.77 -8.97 -8.28
CA VAL A 16 5.53 -7.50 -8.26
C VAL A 16 4.20 -7.16 -8.93
N THR A 17 3.82 -7.89 -9.98
CA THR A 17 2.54 -7.69 -10.68
C THR A 17 1.35 -8.16 -9.86
N SER A 18 1.44 -9.35 -9.24
CA SER A 18 0.35 -9.91 -8.44
C SER A 18 0.23 -9.28 -7.04
N GLN A 19 1.33 -8.75 -6.51
CA GLN A 19 1.39 -8.13 -5.20
C GLN A 19 2.06 -6.74 -5.27
N PRO A 20 1.36 -5.72 -5.78
CA PRO A 20 1.93 -4.39 -5.99
C PRO A 20 2.34 -3.72 -4.67
N GLY A 21 3.35 -2.88 -4.74
CA GLY A 21 3.80 -2.08 -3.60
C GLY A 21 4.58 -2.85 -2.54
N LEU A 22 5.15 -4.01 -2.86
CA LEU A 22 6.06 -4.72 -1.97
C LEU A 22 7.38 -3.95 -1.83
N HIS A 23 7.93 -3.98 -0.62
CA HIS A 23 9.25 -3.44 -0.33
C HIS A 23 10.35 -4.42 -0.76
N LEU A 24 11.51 -3.90 -1.19
CA LEU A 24 12.64 -4.72 -1.61
C LEU A 24 12.98 -5.89 -0.64
N ARG A 25 12.86 -5.68 0.66
CA ARG A 25 13.17 -6.71 1.66
C ARG A 25 12.10 -7.81 1.80
N GLU A 26 10.91 -7.60 1.27
CA GLU A 26 9.82 -8.57 1.31
C GLU A 26 9.94 -9.60 0.18
N LEU A 27 10.47 -9.19 -0.98
CA LEU A 27 10.59 -10.02 -2.17
C LEU A 27 11.46 -11.28 -1.98
N PRO A 28 12.67 -11.21 -1.37
CA PRO A 28 13.49 -12.38 -1.14
C PRO A 28 12.77 -13.47 -0.33
N ARG A 29 12.07 -13.07 0.73
CA ARG A 29 11.36 -14.01 1.62
C ARG A 29 10.23 -14.74 0.89
N ARG A 30 9.54 -14.08 -0.05
CA ARG A 30 8.43 -14.65 -0.82
C ARG A 30 8.91 -15.51 -2.00
N LEU A 31 10.08 -15.21 -2.54
CA LEU A 31 10.64 -15.89 -3.71
C LEU A 31 11.63 -17.01 -3.36
N GLY A 32 12.13 -17.06 -2.12
CA GLY A 32 13.22 -17.95 -1.75
C GLY A 32 14.55 -17.60 -2.44
N LEU A 33 14.75 -16.29 -2.76
CA LEU A 33 15.95 -15.78 -3.43
C LEU A 33 16.78 -14.92 -2.47
N SER A 34 18.07 -14.76 -2.76
CA SER A 34 18.91 -13.82 -2.02
C SER A 34 18.51 -12.36 -2.32
N LEU A 35 18.75 -11.46 -1.38
CA LEU A 35 18.52 -10.02 -1.58
C LEU A 35 19.32 -9.48 -2.77
N ARG A 36 20.56 -9.98 -2.96
CA ARG A 36 21.42 -9.59 -4.09
C ARG A 36 20.80 -10.01 -5.42
N SER A 37 20.30 -11.25 -5.51
CA SER A 37 19.64 -11.77 -6.73
C SER A 37 18.39 -10.97 -7.06
N VAL A 38 17.53 -10.70 -6.06
CA VAL A 38 16.31 -9.91 -6.27
C VAL A 38 16.64 -8.50 -6.74
N ARG A 39 17.64 -7.85 -6.13
CA ARG A 39 18.08 -6.51 -6.56
C ARG A 39 18.54 -6.51 -8.00
N TYR A 40 19.40 -7.43 -8.39
CA TYR A 40 19.88 -7.59 -9.77
C TYR A 40 18.74 -7.76 -10.76
N HIS A 41 17.76 -8.61 -10.46
CA HIS A 41 16.60 -8.79 -11.33
C HIS A 41 15.68 -7.57 -11.38
N LEU A 42 15.50 -6.84 -10.28
CA LEU A 42 14.72 -5.59 -10.27
C LEU A 42 15.40 -4.50 -11.10
N GLU A 43 16.72 -4.34 -10.98
CA GLU A 43 17.49 -3.39 -11.78
C GLU A 43 17.35 -3.71 -13.27
N SER A 44 17.50 -4.97 -13.66
CA SER A 44 17.31 -5.39 -15.05
C SER A 44 15.86 -5.21 -15.55
N LEU A 45 14.85 -5.42 -14.70
CA LEU A 45 13.46 -5.19 -15.06
C LEU A 45 13.11 -3.69 -15.13
N GLU A 46 13.72 -2.85 -14.30
CA GLU A 46 13.59 -1.39 -14.34
C GLU A 46 14.22 -0.81 -15.60
N GLU A 47 15.45 -1.25 -15.97
CA GLU A 47 16.12 -0.87 -17.22
C GLU A 47 15.30 -1.21 -18.49
N ASN A 48 14.46 -2.24 -18.41
CA ASN A 48 13.58 -2.67 -19.51
C ASN A 48 12.13 -2.15 -19.34
N ASP A 49 11.90 -1.15 -18.51
CA ASP A 49 10.60 -0.54 -18.26
C ASP A 49 9.48 -1.53 -17.85
N ARG A 50 9.84 -2.65 -17.21
CA ARG A 50 8.87 -3.67 -16.77
C ARG A 50 8.37 -3.43 -15.34
N VAL A 51 9.21 -2.84 -14.51
CA VAL A 51 8.88 -2.45 -13.13
C VAL A 51 9.41 -1.05 -12.86
N MET A 52 8.80 -0.38 -11.90
CA MET A 52 9.22 0.93 -11.45
C MET A 52 9.19 1.04 -9.93
N PRO A 53 10.16 1.75 -9.32
CA PRO A 53 10.12 2.05 -7.89
C PRO A 53 9.26 3.29 -7.62
N HIS A 54 8.34 3.18 -6.68
CA HIS A 54 7.70 4.34 -6.06
C HIS A 54 8.43 4.65 -4.75
N ARG A 55 9.12 5.79 -4.71
CA ARG A 55 9.95 6.19 -3.56
C ARG A 55 9.16 7.01 -2.57
N THR A 56 9.13 6.57 -1.32
CA THR A 56 8.52 7.27 -0.20
C THR A 56 9.56 7.46 0.90
N GLY A 57 10.23 8.63 0.89
CA GLY A 57 11.40 8.88 1.74
C GLY A 57 12.58 7.99 1.30
N ARG A 58 13.22 7.28 2.27
CA ARG A 58 14.35 6.39 2.00
C ARG A 58 13.95 4.97 1.53
N PHE A 59 12.67 4.69 1.40
CA PHE A 59 12.18 3.36 1.02
C PHE A 59 11.57 3.40 -0.38
N ALA A 60 11.80 2.33 -1.15
CA ALA A 60 11.17 2.12 -2.44
C ALA A 60 10.21 0.93 -2.36
N ARG A 61 9.04 1.10 -2.99
CA ARG A 61 8.07 0.05 -3.23
C ARG A 61 7.98 -0.20 -4.73
N TRP A 62 7.84 -1.45 -5.11
CA TRP A 62 7.93 -1.85 -6.51
C TRP A 62 6.56 -2.12 -7.11
N PHE A 63 6.39 -1.66 -8.34
CA PHE A 63 5.16 -1.78 -9.12
C PHE A 63 5.48 -2.22 -10.55
N ALA A 64 4.58 -2.96 -11.19
CA ALA A 64 4.65 -3.21 -12.62
C ALA A 64 4.37 -1.90 -13.37
N THR A 65 5.19 -1.57 -14.37
CA THR A 65 5.08 -0.35 -15.15
C THR A 65 3.76 -0.31 -15.91
N GLY A 66 3.10 0.85 -15.90
CA GLY A 66 1.83 1.07 -16.60
C GLY A 66 0.60 0.38 -15.98
N ALA A 67 0.76 -0.35 -14.87
CA ALA A 67 -0.35 -1.05 -14.23
C ALA A 67 -1.20 -0.16 -13.31
N PHE A 68 -0.64 0.96 -12.83
CA PHE A 68 -1.20 1.83 -11.81
C PHE A 68 -0.91 3.31 -12.09
N SER A 69 -1.80 4.19 -11.67
CA SER A 69 -1.56 5.64 -11.65
C SER A 69 -0.64 6.03 -10.49
N THR A 70 -0.16 7.27 -10.48
CA THR A 70 0.65 7.80 -9.37
C THR A 70 -0.13 7.81 -8.05
N GLU A 71 -1.42 8.14 -8.11
CA GLU A 71 -2.33 8.12 -6.96
C GLU A 71 -2.53 6.69 -6.43
N ASP A 72 -2.60 5.70 -7.33
CA ASP A 72 -2.65 4.29 -6.93
C ASP A 72 -1.36 3.86 -6.24
N HIS A 73 -0.19 4.26 -6.75
CA HIS A 73 1.09 3.96 -6.10
C HIS A 73 1.11 4.51 -4.66
N THR A 74 0.65 5.74 -4.47
CA THR A 74 0.59 6.40 -3.16
C THR A 74 -0.37 5.67 -2.21
N LEU A 75 -1.60 5.39 -2.66
CA LEU A 75 -2.60 4.70 -1.85
C LEU A 75 -2.17 3.26 -1.51
N ILE A 76 -1.71 2.48 -2.48
CA ILE A 76 -1.23 1.12 -2.25
C ILE A 76 -0.05 1.11 -1.26
N SER A 77 0.87 2.08 -1.39
CA SER A 77 2.01 2.21 -0.48
C SER A 77 1.56 2.47 0.96
N ALA A 78 0.55 3.30 1.16
CA ALA A 78 -0.05 3.56 2.47
C ALA A 78 -0.76 2.32 3.03
N LEU A 79 -1.50 1.58 2.19
CA LEU A 79 -2.19 0.35 2.57
C LEU A 79 -1.25 -0.79 2.99
N ARG A 80 -0.01 -0.81 2.47
CA ARG A 80 1.03 -1.77 2.90
C ARG A 80 1.56 -1.51 4.32
N VAL A 81 1.30 -0.33 4.88
CA VAL A 81 1.67 0.01 6.26
C VAL A 81 0.45 -0.16 7.17
N ARG A 82 0.48 -1.19 8.03
CA ARG A 82 -0.68 -1.56 8.88
C ARG A 82 -1.34 -0.35 9.57
N GLY A 83 -0.56 0.49 10.26
CA GLY A 83 -1.12 1.63 11.00
C GLY A 83 -1.74 2.70 10.08
N GLN A 84 -1.14 2.98 8.91
CA GLN A 84 -1.74 3.88 7.93
C GLN A 84 -3.02 3.30 7.33
N ARG A 85 -3.03 2.01 7.02
CA ARG A 85 -4.22 1.29 6.55
C ARG A 85 -5.35 1.38 7.57
N THR A 86 -5.07 1.14 8.86
CA THR A 86 -6.07 1.25 9.93
C THR A 86 -6.67 2.66 10.00
N ILE A 87 -5.84 3.71 9.92
CA ILE A 87 -6.31 5.11 9.91
C ILE A 87 -7.24 5.37 8.73
N LEU A 88 -6.82 4.98 7.50
CA LEU A 88 -7.61 5.16 6.29
C LEU A 88 -8.96 4.41 6.37
N SER A 89 -8.94 3.18 6.91
CA SER A 89 -10.15 2.37 7.11
C SER A 89 -11.12 3.02 8.10
N GLU A 90 -10.63 3.53 9.22
CA GLU A 90 -11.46 4.21 10.22
C GLU A 90 -12.08 5.50 9.67
N LEU A 91 -11.30 6.30 8.95
CA LEU A 91 -11.79 7.53 8.32
C LEU A 91 -12.80 7.24 7.20
N LEU A 92 -12.63 6.13 6.46
CA LEU A 92 -13.58 5.73 5.42
C LEU A 92 -14.91 5.26 6.03
N ARG A 93 -14.85 4.49 7.13
CA ARG A 93 -16.02 3.90 7.80
C ARG A 93 -16.81 4.92 8.60
N GLN A 94 -16.15 5.79 9.35
CA GLN A 94 -16.76 6.71 10.32
C GLN A 94 -16.82 8.17 9.85
N GLY A 95 -16.14 8.51 8.75
CA GLY A 95 -16.00 9.90 8.29
C GLY A 95 -14.98 10.69 9.10
N PRO A 96 -15.09 12.02 9.15
CA PRO A 96 -14.13 12.91 9.81
C PRO A 96 -14.00 12.65 11.32
N MET A 97 -12.78 12.47 11.83
CA MET A 97 -12.50 12.12 13.22
C MET A 97 -11.47 13.06 13.86
N ARG A 98 -11.65 13.36 15.16
CA ARG A 98 -10.64 14.07 15.95
C ARG A 98 -9.48 13.14 16.33
N PHE A 99 -8.32 13.74 16.62
CA PHE A 99 -7.11 12.99 17.01
C PHE A 99 -7.36 11.97 18.12
N ALA A 100 -7.97 12.38 19.23
CA ALA A 100 -8.25 11.48 20.36
C ALA A 100 -9.21 10.33 20.01
N THR A 101 -10.12 10.53 19.06
CA THR A 101 -11.02 9.48 18.56
C THR A 101 -10.28 8.51 17.67
N LEU A 102 -9.42 9.02 16.77
CA LEU A 102 -8.54 8.18 15.94
C LEU A 102 -7.58 7.34 16.78
N GLU A 103 -6.97 7.94 17.80
CA GLU A 103 -6.05 7.24 18.71
C GLU A 103 -6.75 6.04 19.38
N ARG A 104 -7.94 6.24 19.93
CA ARG A 104 -8.74 5.16 20.52
C ARG A 104 -9.18 4.10 19.50
N ALA A 105 -9.66 4.53 18.34
CA ALA A 105 -10.15 3.62 17.29
C ALA A 105 -9.03 2.77 16.67
N THR A 106 -7.83 3.34 16.52
CA THR A 106 -6.69 2.66 15.89
C THR A 106 -5.83 1.89 16.88
N GLY A 107 -5.88 2.22 18.17
CA GLY A 107 -5.00 1.65 19.21
C GLY A 107 -3.52 2.03 19.03
N LEU A 108 -3.21 3.03 18.19
CA LEU A 108 -1.85 3.52 17.96
C LEU A 108 -1.44 4.47 19.10
N SER A 109 -0.14 4.48 19.45
CA SER A 109 0.40 5.49 20.35
C SER A 109 0.31 6.87 19.69
N SER A 110 0.16 7.94 20.52
CA SER A 110 0.11 9.34 20.03
C SER A 110 1.27 9.69 19.11
N ALA A 111 2.49 9.27 19.45
CA ALA A 111 3.68 9.53 18.65
C ALA A 111 3.61 8.86 17.26
N THR A 112 3.19 7.60 17.20
CA THR A 112 3.00 6.85 15.96
C THR A 112 1.87 7.44 15.13
N LEU A 113 0.75 7.79 15.75
CA LEU A 113 -0.39 8.40 15.07
C LEU A 113 0.00 9.74 14.44
N VAL A 114 0.72 10.61 15.16
CA VAL A 114 1.22 11.88 14.61
C VAL A 114 2.10 11.65 13.39
N GLN A 115 3.02 10.68 13.43
CA GLN A 115 3.89 10.37 12.28
C GLN A 115 3.09 9.90 11.07
N TYR A 116 2.11 9.02 11.27
CA TYR A 116 1.28 8.51 10.18
C TYR A 116 0.34 9.57 9.61
N LEU A 117 -0.27 10.40 10.46
CA LEU A 117 -1.12 11.50 10.00
C LEU A 117 -0.32 12.51 9.16
N ARG A 118 0.88 12.90 9.62
CA ARG A 118 1.78 13.76 8.83
C ARG A 118 2.11 13.14 7.47
N ARG A 119 2.40 11.83 7.45
CA ARG A 119 2.71 11.12 6.22
C ARG A 119 1.51 11.10 5.28
N LEU A 120 0.36 10.66 5.75
CA LEU A 120 -0.87 10.59 4.97
C LEU A 120 -1.31 11.97 4.45
N SER A 121 -1.10 13.04 5.23
CA SER A 121 -1.36 14.42 4.79
C SER A 121 -0.38 14.86 3.71
N SER A 122 0.92 14.55 3.84
CA SER A 122 1.91 14.87 2.80
C SER A 122 1.69 14.10 1.51
N ASP A 123 1.07 12.94 1.59
CA ASP A 123 0.68 12.11 0.45
C ASP A 123 -0.70 12.50 -0.13
N ALA A 124 -1.33 13.57 0.37
CA ALA A 124 -2.65 14.07 -0.01
C ALA A 124 -3.77 13.02 0.08
N LEU A 125 -3.64 12.04 0.98
CA LEU A 125 -4.67 11.05 1.24
C LEU A 125 -5.67 11.52 2.30
N ILE A 126 -5.20 12.31 3.26
CA ILE A 126 -6.02 12.94 4.30
C ILE A 126 -5.69 14.43 4.42
N GLU A 127 -6.59 15.17 5.02
CA GLU A 127 -6.39 16.56 5.40
C GLU A 127 -6.96 16.84 6.79
N ALA A 128 -6.43 17.87 7.45
CA ALA A 128 -6.98 18.40 8.67
C ALA A 128 -8.00 19.50 8.32
N ALA A 129 -9.24 19.33 8.72
CA ALA A 129 -10.29 20.34 8.56
C ALA A 129 -10.19 21.45 9.62
N GLU A 130 -10.85 22.58 9.40
CA GLU A 130 -10.87 23.74 10.31
C GLU A 130 -11.38 23.39 11.73
N ASP A 131 -12.29 22.41 11.83
CA ASP A 131 -12.84 21.91 13.09
C ASP A 131 -11.90 20.94 13.85
N ARG A 132 -10.64 20.85 13.43
CA ARG A 132 -9.59 19.95 13.97
C ARG A 132 -9.92 18.47 13.82
N ARG A 133 -10.71 18.11 12.83
CA ARG A 133 -10.91 16.71 12.42
C ARG A 133 -10.02 16.37 11.24
N TYR A 134 -9.57 15.13 11.21
CA TYR A 134 -8.93 14.55 10.04
C TYR A 134 -9.99 13.90 9.17
N ARG A 135 -9.89 14.08 7.86
CA ARG A 135 -10.79 13.46 6.88
C ARG A 135 -10.01 13.00 5.65
N LEU A 136 -10.59 12.07 4.90
CA LEU A 136 -10.05 11.69 3.58
C LEU A 136 -10.22 12.87 2.60
N CYS A 137 -9.22 13.11 1.76
CA CYS A 137 -9.30 14.17 0.72
C CYS A 137 -10.37 13.84 -0.33
N ASP A 138 -10.46 12.57 -0.76
CA ASP A 138 -11.49 12.07 -1.66
C ASP A 138 -11.98 10.68 -1.21
N PRO A 139 -12.98 10.61 -0.31
CA PRO A 139 -13.52 9.34 0.18
C PRO A 139 -14.07 8.45 -0.93
N SER A 140 -14.72 9.05 -1.93
CA SER A 140 -15.35 8.31 -3.03
C SER A 140 -14.32 7.65 -3.94
N ALA A 141 -13.28 8.38 -4.34
CA ALA A 141 -12.20 7.83 -5.15
C ALA A 141 -11.44 6.73 -4.39
N ILE A 142 -11.18 6.92 -3.08
CA ILE A 142 -10.52 5.91 -2.24
C ILE A 142 -11.38 4.66 -2.15
N ALA A 143 -12.69 4.78 -1.87
CA ALA A 143 -13.61 3.64 -1.78
C ALA A 143 -13.67 2.85 -3.08
N MET A 144 -13.77 3.53 -4.22
CA MET A 144 -13.79 2.90 -5.55
C MET A 144 -12.49 2.13 -5.84
N ARG A 145 -11.34 2.73 -5.54
CA ARG A 145 -10.02 2.07 -5.71
C ARG A 145 -9.88 0.86 -4.80
N LEU A 146 -10.28 0.96 -3.53
CA LEU A 146 -10.26 -0.16 -2.59
C LEU A 146 -11.12 -1.32 -3.06
N SER A 147 -12.31 -1.05 -3.62
CA SER A 147 -13.17 -2.08 -4.21
C SER A 147 -12.47 -2.81 -5.37
N SER A 148 -11.85 -2.06 -6.29
CA SER A 148 -11.05 -2.62 -7.38
C SER A 148 -9.85 -3.44 -6.88
N TYR A 149 -9.17 -2.99 -5.85
CA TYR A 149 -8.02 -3.72 -5.27
C TYR A 149 -8.45 -4.99 -4.55
N ARG A 150 -9.63 -5.03 -3.93
CA ARG A 150 -10.17 -6.22 -3.29
C ARG A 150 -10.31 -7.37 -4.26
N GLU A 151 -10.77 -7.12 -5.46
CA GLU A 151 -10.92 -8.14 -6.50
C GLU A 151 -9.58 -8.59 -7.09
N ARG A 152 -8.68 -7.64 -7.33
CA ARG A 152 -7.41 -7.88 -8.03
C ARG A 152 -6.26 -8.31 -7.12
N PHE A 153 -6.25 -7.85 -5.86
CA PHE A 153 -5.16 -8.01 -4.91
C PHE A 153 -5.67 -8.36 -3.51
N PRO A 154 -6.26 -9.55 -3.34
CA PRO A 154 -6.86 -9.93 -2.05
C PRO A 154 -5.89 -9.85 -0.87
N ASP A 155 -4.61 -10.16 -1.06
CA ASP A 155 -3.61 -10.05 0.01
C ASP A 155 -3.28 -8.61 0.42
N LEU A 156 -3.48 -7.63 -0.44
CA LEU A 156 -3.28 -6.22 -0.08
C LEU A 156 -4.28 -5.78 1.00
N LEU A 157 -5.48 -6.33 0.92
CA LEU A 157 -6.60 -5.98 1.79
C LEU A 157 -7.00 -7.10 2.75
N ALA A 158 -6.28 -8.24 2.79
CA ALA A 158 -6.65 -9.38 3.62
C ALA A 158 -6.89 -9.00 5.09
N ASP A 159 -6.08 -8.08 5.63
CA ASP A 159 -6.28 -7.53 6.98
C ASP A 159 -7.25 -6.35 7.03
N ALA A 160 -7.42 -5.62 5.92
CA ALA A 160 -8.31 -4.45 5.85
C ALA A 160 -9.76 -4.85 5.51
N ALA A 161 -9.95 -5.93 4.77
CA ALA A 161 -11.27 -6.43 4.39
C ALA A 161 -12.12 -6.76 5.63
N ARG A 162 -11.51 -7.34 6.66
CA ARG A 162 -12.20 -7.59 7.95
C ARG A 162 -12.62 -6.30 8.63
N GLN A 163 -11.82 -5.24 8.55
CA GLN A 163 -12.11 -3.96 9.19
C GLN A 163 -13.09 -3.07 8.41
N ILE A 164 -13.09 -3.17 7.08
CA ILE A 164 -13.89 -2.28 6.21
C ILE A 164 -15.21 -2.94 5.79
N PHE A 165 -15.25 -4.27 5.64
CA PHE A 165 -16.34 -4.95 4.96
C PHE A 165 -17.07 -6.02 5.80
N ASP A 166 -16.55 -6.45 6.95
CA ASP A 166 -17.09 -7.57 7.75
C ASP A 166 -17.95 -7.17 8.97
N GLU A 167 -18.17 -5.88 9.24
CA GLU A 167 -19.12 -5.44 10.27
C GLU A 167 -20.44 -5.01 9.62
N LYS A 168 -21.32 -6.00 9.39
CA LYS A 168 -22.78 -5.86 9.41
C LYS A 168 -23.36 -6.84 10.39
#